data_10cfa2c4c493cf64f73c8c3869dc1878
#
_entry.id   10cfa2c4c493cf64f73c8c3869dc1878
#
_cell.length_a   1.000
_cell.length_b   1.000
_cell.length_c   1.000
_cell.angle_alpha   90.00
_cell.angle_beta   90.00
_cell.angle_gamma   90.00
#
_symmetry.space_group_name_H-M   'P 1'
#
loop_
_entity.id
_entity.type
_entity.pdbx_description
1 polymer ?
#
loop_
_entity_poly.entity_id
_entity_poly.type
_entity_poly.pdbx_seq_one_letter_code
_entity_poly.pdbx_strand_id
1 'polypeptide(L)'
;TIINNRPDGEEPNQPLNDDIEQAAKEAGLAYHYDPVVASQINAKACEEFAEIFNAAEKPVFMFCRTGNRCNILYHSAVQLGLIEA
;
A
#
# COMPACT_ATOMS: atom_id res chain seq x y z
N THR A 1 2.58 -1.44 10.85
CA THR A 1 2.51 -2.12 9.55
C THR A 1 2.86 -1.17 8.42
N ILE A 2 3.63 -1.66 7.45
CA ILE A 2 3.98 -0.90 6.25
C ILE A 2 3.29 -1.53 5.05
N ILE A 3 2.63 -0.71 4.23
CA ILE A 3 2.04 -1.13 2.96
C ILE A 3 2.72 -0.37 1.84
N ASN A 4 3.37 -1.11 0.93
CA ASN A 4 4.04 -0.55 -0.23
C ASN A 4 3.13 -0.66 -1.45
N ASN A 5 2.61 0.48 -1.92
CA ASN A 5 1.76 0.55 -3.11
C ASN A 5 2.52 0.90 -4.38
N ARG A 6 3.84 1.04 -4.30
CA ARG A 6 4.67 1.43 -5.43
C ARG A 6 5.25 0.22 -6.14
N PRO A 7 4.90 -0.02 -7.42
CA PRO A 7 5.52 -1.12 -8.18
C PRO A 7 7.03 -0.92 -8.32
N ASP A 8 7.76 -2.03 -8.31
CA ASP A 8 9.19 -1.99 -8.59
C ASP A 8 9.45 -1.46 -9.99
N GLY A 9 10.57 -0.79 -10.16
CA GLY A 9 11.03 -0.38 -11.49
C GLY A 9 10.41 0.89 -12.05
N GLU A 10 9.70 1.68 -11.26
CA GLU A 10 9.17 2.95 -11.74
C GLU A 10 10.27 3.97 -12.02
N GLU A 11 11.35 3.92 -11.27
CA GLU A 11 12.52 4.75 -11.47
C GLU A 11 13.80 3.92 -11.34
N PRO A 12 14.91 4.30 -12.05
CA PRO A 12 16.12 3.50 -12.04
C PRO A 12 16.78 3.32 -10.66
N ASN A 13 16.66 4.31 -9.78
CA ASN A 13 17.31 4.31 -8.48
C ASN A 13 16.35 3.95 -7.34
N GLN A 14 15.15 3.51 -7.67
CA GLN A 14 14.15 3.15 -6.66
C GLN A 14 14.57 1.88 -5.94
N PRO A 15 14.49 1.85 -4.58
CA PRO A 15 14.71 0.62 -3.84
C PRO A 15 13.72 -0.47 -4.26
N LEU A 16 14.18 -1.69 -4.36
CA LEU A 16 13.32 -2.83 -4.70
C LEU A 16 12.44 -3.23 -3.51
N ASN A 17 11.28 -3.78 -3.81
CA ASN A 17 10.36 -4.29 -2.79
C ASN A 17 11.07 -5.24 -1.81
N ASP A 18 11.89 -6.16 -2.30
CA ASP A 18 12.57 -7.14 -1.45
C ASP A 18 13.50 -6.47 -0.44
N ASP A 19 14.16 -5.39 -0.82
CA ASP A 19 15.04 -4.65 0.09
C ASP A 19 14.24 -3.92 1.16
N ILE A 20 13.11 -3.35 0.80
CA ILE A 20 12.23 -2.66 1.74
C ILE A 20 11.60 -3.65 2.71
N GLU A 21 11.18 -4.80 2.22
CA GLU A 21 10.61 -5.87 3.05
C GLU A 21 11.62 -6.34 4.09
N GLN A 22 12.86 -6.55 3.69
CA GLN A 22 13.91 -6.98 4.61
C GLN A 22 14.16 -5.93 5.69
N ALA A 23 14.24 -4.65 5.30
CA ALA A 23 14.42 -3.57 6.26
C ALA A 23 13.26 -3.50 7.27
N ALA A 24 12.02 -3.69 6.80
CA ALA A 24 10.85 -3.71 7.66
C ALA A 24 10.92 -4.87 8.66
N LYS A 25 11.29 -6.05 8.21
CA LYS A 25 11.45 -7.23 9.09
C LYS A 25 12.53 -7.01 10.14
N GLU A 26 13.65 -6.42 9.74
CA GLU A 26 14.74 -6.11 10.69
C GLU A 26 14.29 -5.10 11.73
N ALA A 27 13.38 -4.20 11.39
CA ALA A 27 12.81 -3.24 12.33
C ALA A 27 11.64 -3.81 13.15
N GLY A 28 11.27 -5.06 12.93
CA GLY A 28 10.16 -5.71 13.66
C GLY A 28 8.79 -5.25 13.19
N LEU A 29 8.67 -4.79 11.93
CA LEU A 29 7.42 -4.28 11.37
C LEU A 29 6.80 -5.30 10.41
N ALA A 30 5.47 -5.40 10.43
CA ALA A 30 4.74 -6.16 9.40
C ALA A 30 4.79 -5.40 8.08
N TYR A 31 4.86 -6.12 6.97
CA TYR A 31 5.05 -5.54 5.65
C TYR A 31 4.16 -6.22 4.61
N HIS A 32 3.53 -5.42 3.76
CA HIS A 32 2.72 -5.90 2.64
C HIS A 32 3.09 -5.16 1.36
N TYR A 33 3.25 -5.93 0.30
CA TYR A 33 3.47 -5.38 -1.03
C TYR A 33 2.14 -5.44 -1.81
N ASP A 34 1.55 -4.28 -2.07
CA ASP A 34 0.29 -4.15 -2.80
C ASP A 34 0.46 -3.14 -3.93
N PRO A 35 1.22 -3.51 -4.98
CA PRO A 35 1.54 -2.57 -6.06
C PRO A 35 0.30 -2.18 -6.85
N VAL A 36 0.14 -0.86 -7.08
CA VAL A 36 -0.97 -0.34 -7.87
C VAL A 36 -0.46 0.68 -8.88
N VAL A 37 -1.10 0.69 -10.06
CA VAL A 37 -0.89 1.68 -11.09
C VAL A 37 -2.10 2.61 -11.10
N ALA A 38 -1.87 3.93 -11.15
CA ALA A 38 -2.94 4.92 -11.01
C ALA A 38 -4.12 4.69 -11.96
N SER A 39 -3.83 4.29 -13.20
CA SER A 39 -4.86 4.03 -14.22
C SER A 39 -5.65 2.74 -13.98
N GLN A 40 -5.24 1.91 -13.03
CA GLN A 40 -5.84 0.61 -12.73
C GLN A 40 -6.49 0.56 -11.35
N ILE A 41 -6.63 1.70 -10.69
CA ILE A 41 -7.31 1.76 -9.41
C ILE A 41 -8.81 1.69 -9.67
N ASN A 42 -9.41 0.55 -9.32
CA ASN A 42 -10.84 0.27 -9.51
C ASN A 42 -11.39 -0.36 -8.23
N ALA A 43 -12.66 -0.76 -8.24
CA ALA A 43 -13.30 -1.36 -7.07
C ALA A 43 -12.55 -2.59 -6.56
N LYS A 44 -12.06 -3.44 -7.47
CA LYS A 44 -11.32 -4.64 -7.08
C LYS A 44 -10.01 -4.30 -6.38
N ALA A 45 -9.26 -3.31 -6.90
CA ALA A 45 -8.03 -2.85 -6.27
C ALA A 45 -8.31 -2.31 -4.87
N CYS A 46 -9.41 -1.58 -4.70
CA CYS A 46 -9.81 -1.06 -3.39
C CYS A 46 -10.20 -2.19 -2.43
N GLU A 47 -10.88 -3.22 -2.92
CA GLU A 47 -11.24 -4.38 -2.09
C GLU A 47 -10.00 -5.13 -1.60
N GLU A 48 -9.04 -5.38 -2.48
CA GLU A 48 -7.78 -6.04 -2.13
C GLU A 48 -6.99 -5.22 -1.12
N PHE A 49 -6.90 -3.91 -1.34
CA PHE A 49 -6.24 -3.01 -0.41
C PHE A 49 -6.93 -3.02 0.96
N ALA A 50 -8.26 -2.92 0.97
CA ALA A 50 -9.03 -2.89 2.20
C ALA A 50 -8.86 -4.16 3.04
N GLU A 51 -8.76 -5.31 2.39
CA GLU A 51 -8.51 -6.58 3.06
C GLU A 51 -7.20 -6.53 3.85
N ILE A 52 -6.14 -6.06 3.21
CA ILE A 52 -4.84 -5.90 3.86
C ILE A 52 -4.92 -4.89 4.99
N PHE A 53 -5.52 -3.73 4.72
CA PHE A 53 -5.60 -2.64 5.68
C PHE A 53 -6.39 -3.03 6.93
N ASN A 54 -7.52 -3.69 6.75
CA ASN A 54 -8.38 -4.08 7.87
C ASN A 54 -7.74 -5.14 8.77
N ALA A 55 -6.95 -6.03 8.18
CA ALA A 55 -6.25 -7.07 8.92
C ALA A 55 -4.94 -6.59 9.57
N ALA A 56 -4.42 -5.44 9.15
CA ALA A 56 -3.12 -4.94 9.59
C ALA A 56 -3.16 -4.40 11.00
N GLU A 57 -2.05 -4.61 11.74
CA GLU A 57 -1.84 -3.92 13.02
C GLU A 57 -1.63 -2.43 12.79
N LYS A 58 -2.34 -1.63 13.57
CA LYS A 58 -2.25 -0.17 13.51
C LYS A 58 -1.12 0.32 14.43
N PRO A 59 -0.50 1.45 14.12
CA PRO A 59 -0.78 2.29 12.96
C PRO A 59 -0.25 1.70 11.65
N VAL A 60 -0.80 2.15 10.53
CA VAL A 60 -0.40 1.72 9.19
C VAL A 60 0.27 2.88 8.47
N PHE A 61 1.48 2.62 7.94
CA PHE A 61 2.18 3.54 7.06
C PHE A 61 2.10 3.00 5.63
N MET A 62 1.53 3.79 4.72
CA MET A 62 1.41 3.43 3.32
C MET A 62 2.24 4.39 2.48
N PHE A 63 2.87 3.87 1.43
CA PHE A 63 3.60 4.75 0.53
C PHE A 63 3.48 4.30 -0.93
N CYS A 64 3.64 5.27 -1.82
CA CYS A 64 3.87 5.10 -3.24
C CYS A 64 4.94 6.12 -3.62
N ARG A 65 4.94 6.63 -4.85
CA ARG A 65 5.94 7.63 -5.23
C ARG A 65 5.71 8.99 -4.55
N THR A 66 4.47 9.49 -4.56
CA THR A 66 4.11 10.83 -4.06
C THR A 66 3.08 10.80 -2.94
N GLY A 67 2.52 9.64 -2.62
CA GLY A 67 1.40 9.52 -1.71
C GLY A 67 0.04 9.60 -2.39
N ASN A 68 -0.02 9.98 -3.67
CA ASN A 68 -1.28 10.21 -4.38
C ASN A 68 -2.08 8.90 -4.57
N ARG A 69 -1.42 7.82 -4.98
CA ARG A 69 -2.08 6.50 -5.14
C ARG A 69 -2.62 5.98 -3.82
N CYS A 70 -1.84 6.14 -2.76
CA CYS A 70 -2.27 5.75 -1.42
C CYS A 70 -3.51 6.53 -0.98
N ASN A 71 -3.53 7.82 -1.23
CA ASN A 71 -4.69 8.68 -0.95
C ASN A 71 -5.92 8.21 -1.72
N ILE A 72 -5.79 7.96 -3.01
CA ILE A 72 -6.90 7.51 -3.85
C ILE A 72 -7.44 6.17 -3.34
N LEU A 73 -6.57 5.20 -3.07
CA LEU A 73 -6.98 3.90 -2.54
C LEU A 73 -7.73 4.03 -1.23
N TYR A 74 -7.17 4.77 -0.28
CA TYR A 74 -7.75 4.90 1.04
C TYR A 74 -9.12 5.58 0.98
N HIS A 75 -9.20 6.73 0.33
CA HIS A 75 -10.45 7.48 0.25
C HIS A 75 -11.53 6.75 -0.55
N SER A 76 -11.14 6.08 -1.63
CA SER A 76 -12.09 5.26 -2.41
C SER A 76 -12.61 4.09 -1.60
N ALA A 77 -11.76 3.43 -0.84
CA ALA A 77 -12.18 2.32 0.02
C ALA A 77 -13.13 2.79 1.11
N VAL A 78 -12.90 3.97 1.69
CA VAL A 78 -13.81 4.56 2.67
C VAL A 78 -15.17 4.85 2.04
N GLN A 79 -15.19 5.46 0.84
CA GLN A 79 -16.43 5.78 0.14
C GLN A 79 -17.23 4.54 -0.25
N LEU A 80 -16.54 3.45 -0.57
CA LEU A 80 -17.19 2.18 -0.90
C LEU A 80 -17.65 1.40 0.34
N GLY A 81 -17.38 1.92 1.55
CA GLY A 81 -17.76 1.27 2.79
C GLY A 81 -16.87 0.07 3.15
N LEU A 82 -15.70 -0.05 2.53
CA LEU A 82 -14.78 -1.16 2.78
C LEU A 82 -13.90 -0.94 4.01
N ILE A 83 -13.67 0.31 4.38
CA ILE A 83 -12.87 0.73 5.52
C ILE A 83 -13.67 1.75 6.32
N GLU A 84 -13.66 1.61 7.64
CA GLU A 84 -14.22 2.63 8.53
C GLU A 84 -13.21 3.76 8.71
N ALA A 85 -13.66 4.98 8.47
CA ALA A 85 -12.83 6.17 8.65
C ALA A 85 -12.83 6.64 10.10
#